data_0a214b63de85e181e702efa2bf1b2a3b
#
_entry.id   0a214b63de85e181e702efa2bf1b2a3b
#
_cell.length_a   1.000
_cell.length_b   1.000
_cell.length_c   1.000
_cell.angle_alpha   90.00
_cell.angle_beta   90.00
_cell.angle_gamma   90.00
#
_symmetry.space_group_name_H-M   'P 1'
#
loop_
_entity.id
_entity.type
_entity.pdbx_description
1 polymer ?
#
loop_
_entity_poly.entity_id
_entity_poly.type
_entity_poly.pdbx_seq_one_letter_code
_entity_poly.pdbx_strand_id
1 'polypeptide(L)'
;MNAVLQTTTEPCAQPLTGSHPMPANDPLPDTPVLEVRGLDIKLPSGGDRRLAVQGASFTLQAGQTLCVVGESGSGKSMIANAIMGLLPRPHVEPVAGQILFDGQDLLQLNEAQMRELRGHRIGMVFQEPMTALNPVMRIGEQLAEVFDAHLRLGAAEKRSRILAALADVGLPDPALLIDSYPFRLSGGQRQRVMIACAMLLEPRLLIADEPTTALDVTTQAQILKLMRELQQRRGMALLFITHDFGVVSEIADHVVVMQTGQVVEAGPARQVLSQPSHPYTQKLIAAIPQGEPVIREGEPDPLHVLQVQDLCKTYTSGGGLFRKGRQVSAAKNVNFELRRGQTLGLVGESGSGKSSVGRCIVGLAPFESGRILFKGRNLMSGAALRQQAKGKIQMVFQDPYASLNPRHRIGPTLAAGPIAQGVPRDVAMARALELLQLVGLGPEAADRFPHEFSGGQRQRIGIARALAMEPELLVADEPVSALDVSVQAQVLKLFAEVRERFQLAMVFITHDLRVAGEMCDHIAVMQRGQVVEYGPSAEVLRNPQHDYTRRLIEAIPRLNAHQD
;
A
#
# COMPACT_ATOMS: atom_id res chain seq x y z
N MET A 1 55.80 41.99 41.72
CA MET A 1 54.52 42.60 42.14
C MET A 1 53.42 41.83 41.40
N ASN A 2 52.73 40.96 42.15
CA ASN A 2 51.72 40.02 41.69
C ASN A 2 50.41 40.72 41.40
N ALA A 3 49.78 40.43 40.26
CA ALA A 3 48.37 40.69 40.00
C ALA A 3 47.70 39.36 39.59
N VAL A 4 46.86 38.85 40.49
CA VAL A 4 46.07 37.63 40.39
C VAL A 4 44.88 37.93 39.44
N LEU A 5 44.76 37.17 38.36
CA LEU A 5 43.58 37.12 37.54
C LEU A 5 42.56 36.17 38.17
N GLN A 6 41.47 36.71 38.68
CA GLN A 6 40.29 35.97 39.11
C GLN A 6 39.51 35.51 37.87
N THR A 7 39.39 34.22 37.66
CA THR A 7 38.48 33.56 36.73
C THR A 7 37.10 33.49 37.36
N THR A 8 36.14 34.24 36.80
CA THR A 8 34.70 34.12 37.09
C THR A 8 34.15 32.94 36.31
N THR A 9 33.80 31.92 37.03
CA THR A 9 33.01 30.78 36.50
C THR A 9 31.54 31.22 36.34
N GLU A 10 31.04 31.26 35.11
CA GLU A 10 29.63 31.37 34.84
C GLU A 10 28.90 30.08 35.23
N PRO A 11 27.68 30.16 35.79
CA PRO A 11 26.95 28.98 36.21
C PRO A 11 26.33 28.26 34.99
N CYS A 12 26.51 26.94 34.99
CA CYS A 12 25.92 25.94 34.11
C CYS A 12 24.42 26.13 33.98
N ALA A 13 23.94 26.28 32.74
CA ALA A 13 22.52 26.34 32.42
C ALA A 13 21.81 25.06 32.86
N GLN A 14 20.84 25.19 33.73
CA GLN A 14 19.91 24.12 34.10
C GLN A 14 19.04 23.75 32.89
N PRO A 15 18.72 22.46 32.65
CA PRO A 15 17.80 22.05 31.61
C PRO A 15 16.38 22.52 31.98
N LEU A 16 15.73 23.20 31.04
CA LEU A 16 14.33 23.60 31.11
C LEU A 16 13.44 22.33 31.10
N THR A 17 13.20 21.74 32.26
CA THR A 17 12.12 20.77 32.47
C THR A 17 10.83 21.54 32.73
N GLY A 18 10.19 21.95 31.65
CA GLY A 18 8.86 22.55 31.65
C GLY A 18 7.89 21.69 30.89
N SER A 19 7.86 20.37 31.13
CA SER A 19 6.70 19.53 30.84
C SER A 19 5.75 19.69 32.02
N HIS A 20 4.67 20.45 31.83
CA HIS A 20 3.52 20.30 32.72
C HIS A 20 3.02 18.86 32.55
N PRO A 21 3.14 17.98 33.56
CA PRO A 21 2.44 16.72 33.52
C PRO A 21 0.94 17.05 33.57
N MET A 22 0.20 16.64 32.54
CA MET A 22 -1.24 16.47 32.68
C MET A 22 -1.45 15.53 33.89
N PRO A 23 -2.41 15.81 34.80
CA PRO A 23 -2.70 14.93 35.91
C PRO A 23 -3.06 13.54 35.38
N ALA A 24 -2.21 12.57 35.64
CA ALA A 24 -2.52 11.16 35.48
C ALA A 24 -3.63 10.83 36.48
N ASN A 25 -4.78 10.35 35.98
CA ASN A 25 -5.95 9.86 36.71
C ASN A 25 -7.15 10.81 36.86
N ASP A 26 -7.50 11.60 35.85
CA ASP A 26 -8.94 11.87 35.71
C ASP A 26 -9.59 10.66 35.01
N PRO A 27 -10.67 10.07 35.57
CA PRO A 27 -11.42 9.03 34.87
C PRO A 27 -11.81 9.57 33.51
N LEU A 28 -11.56 8.79 32.44
CA LEU A 28 -11.96 9.16 31.08
C LEU A 28 -13.44 9.59 31.14
N PRO A 29 -13.81 10.78 30.65
CA PRO A 29 -15.19 11.18 30.68
C PRO A 29 -16.01 10.14 29.90
N ASP A 30 -17.17 9.75 30.43
CA ASP A 30 -18.11 8.81 29.79
C ASP A 30 -18.59 9.27 28.40
N THR A 31 -18.25 10.48 28.02
CA THR A 31 -18.58 11.10 26.73
C THR A 31 -17.59 10.68 25.63
N PRO A 32 -18.05 10.09 24.52
CA PRO A 32 -17.20 9.73 23.40
C PRO A 32 -16.54 10.98 22.78
N VAL A 33 -15.28 10.84 22.32
CA VAL A 33 -14.58 11.89 21.58
C VAL A 33 -15.21 12.11 20.21
N LEU A 34 -15.63 11.03 19.56
CA LEU A 34 -16.36 11.07 18.30
C LEU A 34 -17.58 10.17 18.37
N GLU A 35 -18.73 10.70 17.95
CA GLU A 35 -19.96 9.95 17.81
C GLU A 35 -20.64 10.28 16.49
N VAL A 36 -20.88 9.27 15.68
CA VAL A 36 -21.63 9.36 14.42
C VAL A 36 -22.99 8.72 14.63
N ARG A 37 -24.07 9.44 14.34
CA ARG A 37 -25.45 9.02 14.54
C ARG A 37 -26.25 9.08 13.25
N GLY A 38 -26.64 7.95 12.69
CA GLY A 38 -27.54 7.85 11.55
C GLY A 38 -27.09 8.65 10.33
N LEU A 39 -25.79 8.68 10.05
CA LEU A 39 -25.21 9.53 8.98
C LEU A 39 -25.58 9.01 7.59
N ASP A 40 -26.19 9.88 6.78
CA ASP A 40 -26.42 9.68 5.36
C ASP A 40 -25.60 10.68 4.54
N ILE A 41 -24.88 10.18 3.53
CA ILE A 41 -24.11 11.02 2.59
C ILE A 41 -24.60 10.74 1.17
N LYS A 42 -25.15 11.77 0.51
CA LYS A 42 -25.62 11.63 -0.88
C LYS A 42 -24.48 11.63 -1.90
N LEU A 43 -24.72 10.97 -3.03
CA LEU A 43 -23.87 10.98 -4.24
C LEU A 43 -24.53 11.82 -5.35
N PRO A 44 -23.76 12.23 -6.37
CA PRO A 44 -24.30 12.87 -7.56
C PRO A 44 -25.38 12.00 -8.23
N SER A 45 -26.41 12.66 -8.79
CA SER A 45 -27.45 11.97 -9.54
C SER A 45 -26.88 11.34 -10.82
N GLY A 46 -27.33 10.12 -11.16
CA GLY A 46 -26.92 9.39 -12.38
C GLY A 46 -25.95 8.24 -12.15
N GLY A 47 -25.51 8.00 -10.91
CA GLY A 47 -24.74 6.79 -10.56
C GLY A 47 -25.63 5.62 -10.11
N ASP A 48 -25.03 4.45 -9.93
CA ASP A 48 -25.69 3.21 -9.49
C ASP A 48 -26.27 3.28 -8.08
N ARG A 49 -25.83 4.23 -7.26
CA ARG A 49 -26.27 4.45 -5.89
C ARG A 49 -26.59 5.92 -5.63
N ARG A 50 -27.61 6.15 -4.80
CA ARG A 50 -27.99 7.50 -4.36
C ARG A 50 -27.20 7.98 -3.14
N LEU A 51 -26.79 7.05 -2.27
CA LEU A 51 -26.06 7.32 -1.03
C LEU A 51 -24.70 6.61 -1.04
N ALA A 52 -23.67 7.32 -0.64
CA ALA A 52 -22.34 6.78 -0.35
C ALA A 52 -22.29 6.10 1.00
N VAL A 53 -23.01 6.70 1.99
CA VAL A 53 -23.16 6.22 3.36
C VAL A 53 -24.63 6.29 3.70
N GLN A 54 -25.16 5.26 4.38
CA GLN A 54 -26.56 5.15 4.75
C GLN A 54 -26.69 4.68 6.20
N GLY A 55 -27.25 5.55 7.07
CA GLY A 55 -27.58 5.26 8.46
C GLY A 55 -26.38 4.89 9.35
N ALA A 56 -25.16 5.31 8.98
CA ALA A 56 -23.96 4.92 9.73
C ALA A 56 -23.97 5.46 11.15
N SER A 57 -23.73 4.57 12.13
CA SER A 57 -23.68 4.93 13.55
C SER A 57 -22.55 4.16 14.24
N PHE A 58 -21.71 4.88 14.99
CA PHE A 58 -20.64 4.33 15.82
C PHE A 58 -20.10 5.39 16.79
N THR A 59 -19.34 4.94 17.79
CA THR A 59 -18.70 5.79 18.80
C THR A 59 -17.23 5.47 18.94
N LEU A 60 -16.42 6.46 19.31
CA LEU A 60 -14.99 6.32 19.58
C LEU A 60 -14.63 7.08 20.85
N GLN A 61 -14.09 6.35 21.83
CA GLN A 61 -13.67 6.90 23.12
C GLN A 61 -12.23 7.45 23.08
N ALA A 62 -11.90 8.31 24.05
CA ALA A 62 -10.52 8.74 24.24
C ALA A 62 -9.60 7.54 24.52
N GLY A 63 -8.39 7.56 23.97
CA GLY A 63 -7.43 6.48 24.15
C GLY A 63 -7.78 5.16 23.47
N GLN A 64 -8.83 5.12 22.62
CA GLN A 64 -9.21 3.94 21.85
C GLN A 64 -8.86 4.06 20.38
N THR A 65 -8.69 2.92 19.74
CA THR A 65 -8.56 2.77 18.29
C THR A 65 -9.81 2.10 17.72
N LEU A 66 -10.58 2.82 16.90
CA LEU A 66 -11.68 2.28 16.11
C LEU A 66 -11.22 2.06 14.67
N CYS A 67 -11.25 0.81 14.21
CA CYS A 67 -10.99 0.49 12.81
C CYS A 67 -12.30 0.44 12.01
N VAL A 68 -12.36 1.20 10.90
CA VAL A 68 -13.45 1.12 9.92
C VAL A 68 -12.93 0.33 8.72
N VAL A 69 -13.55 -0.81 8.44
CA VAL A 69 -13.09 -1.77 7.42
C VAL A 69 -14.16 -2.06 6.38
N GLY A 70 -13.76 -2.53 5.21
CA GLY A 70 -14.65 -2.91 4.10
C GLY A 70 -13.97 -2.71 2.76
N GLU A 71 -14.60 -3.18 1.67
CA GLU A 71 -14.09 -3.05 0.31
C GLU A 71 -14.05 -1.60 -0.17
N SER A 72 -13.31 -1.34 -1.26
CA SER A 72 -13.27 -0.04 -1.93
C SER A 72 -14.68 0.39 -2.35
N GLY A 73 -14.99 1.67 -2.15
CA GLY A 73 -16.32 2.18 -2.41
C GLY A 73 -17.39 1.83 -1.36
N SER A 74 -17.04 1.20 -0.24
CA SER A 74 -18.00 0.96 0.87
C SER A 74 -18.36 2.20 1.68
N GLY A 75 -17.69 3.35 1.45
CA GLY A 75 -18.03 4.63 2.09
C GLY A 75 -17.07 5.07 3.22
N LYS A 76 -16.02 4.29 3.54
CA LYS A 76 -15.08 4.57 4.64
C LYS A 76 -14.46 5.97 4.59
N SER A 77 -13.77 6.30 3.50
CA SER A 77 -13.13 7.61 3.31
C SER A 77 -14.16 8.75 3.20
N MET A 78 -15.41 8.44 2.81
CA MET A 78 -16.49 9.45 2.80
C MET A 78 -16.86 9.87 4.22
N ILE A 79 -16.86 8.94 5.18
CA ILE A 79 -17.04 9.24 6.60
C ILE A 79 -15.90 10.13 7.12
N ALA A 80 -14.64 9.77 6.84
CA ALA A 80 -13.48 10.58 7.23
C ALA A 80 -13.58 12.01 6.68
N ASN A 81 -13.89 12.14 5.38
CA ASN A 81 -14.06 13.43 4.72
C ASN A 81 -15.27 14.21 5.27
N ALA A 82 -16.34 13.53 5.69
CA ALA A 82 -17.48 14.19 6.34
C ALA A 82 -17.10 14.77 7.70
N ILE A 83 -16.35 14.01 8.52
CA ILE A 83 -15.84 14.46 9.82
C ILE A 83 -14.94 15.69 9.63
N MET A 84 -14.07 15.66 8.61
CA MET A 84 -13.18 16.78 8.28
C MET A 84 -13.88 17.93 7.55
N GLY A 85 -15.16 17.80 7.14
CA GLY A 85 -15.85 18.80 6.32
C GLY A 85 -15.22 18.99 4.93
N LEU A 86 -14.60 17.94 4.36
CA LEU A 86 -13.85 17.96 3.08
C LEU A 86 -14.61 17.31 1.91
N LEU A 87 -15.90 17.01 2.08
CA LEU A 87 -16.72 16.47 1.00
C LEU A 87 -16.86 17.47 -0.16
N PRO A 88 -16.85 17.04 -1.45
CA PRO A 88 -16.95 17.91 -2.61
C PRO A 88 -18.39 18.43 -2.79
N ARG A 89 -18.77 19.41 -1.98
CA ARG A 89 -20.09 20.07 -2.07
C ARG A 89 -20.25 20.85 -3.39
N PRO A 90 -21.47 21.01 -3.92
CA PRO A 90 -22.76 20.52 -3.39
C PRO A 90 -23.12 19.10 -3.85
N HIS A 91 -22.28 18.45 -4.64
CA HIS A 91 -22.60 17.17 -5.29
C HIS A 91 -22.58 16.00 -4.31
N VAL A 92 -21.71 16.06 -3.31
CA VAL A 92 -21.58 15.06 -2.25
C VAL A 92 -21.66 15.79 -0.91
N GLU A 93 -22.70 15.50 -0.13
CA GLU A 93 -22.88 16.15 1.17
C GLU A 93 -23.72 15.29 2.12
N PRO A 94 -23.59 15.47 3.45
CA PRO A 94 -24.46 14.87 4.43
C PRO A 94 -25.89 15.39 4.24
N VAL A 95 -26.87 14.48 4.26
CA VAL A 95 -28.31 14.80 4.11
C VAL A 95 -29.12 14.41 5.33
N ALA A 96 -28.60 13.55 6.20
CA ALA A 96 -29.21 13.18 7.48
C ALA A 96 -28.14 12.75 8.49
N GLY A 97 -28.51 12.72 9.76
CA GLY A 97 -27.66 12.30 10.87
C GLY A 97 -26.87 13.44 11.51
N GLN A 98 -25.95 13.05 12.40
CA GLN A 98 -25.09 13.96 13.16
C GLN A 98 -23.67 13.40 13.26
N ILE A 99 -22.70 14.29 13.37
CA ILE A 99 -21.29 13.96 13.68
C ILE A 99 -20.90 14.81 14.90
N LEU A 100 -20.86 14.20 16.06
CA LEU A 100 -20.53 14.87 17.31
C LEU A 100 -19.04 14.66 17.64
N PHE A 101 -18.31 15.75 17.78
CA PHE A 101 -16.94 15.76 18.29
C PHE A 101 -16.91 16.50 19.62
N ASP A 102 -16.53 15.82 20.71
CA ASP A 102 -16.63 16.33 22.08
C ASP A 102 -18.04 16.92 22.38
N GLY A 103 -19.10 16.29 21.85
CA GLY A 103 -20.49 16.72 21.99
C GLY A 103 -20.93 17.83 21.04
N GLN A 104 -20.06 18.42 20.24
CA GLN A 104 -20.38 19.46 19.26
C GLN A 104 -20.66 18.86 17.88
N ASP A 105 -21.81 19.18 17.28
CA ASP A 105 -22.16 18.69 15.93
C ASP A 105 -21.35 19.41 14.84
N LEU A 106 -20.42 18.69 14.23
CA LEU A 106 -19.54 19.21 13.16
C LEU A 106 -20.30 19.62 11.89
N LEU A 107 -21.47 19.02 11.63
CA LEU A 107 -22.27 19.33 10.45
C LEU A 107 -22.92 20.73 10.52
N GLN A 108 -23.04 21.29 11.73
CA GLN A 108 -23.60 22.63 11.98
C GLN A 108 -22.55 23.74 11.99
N LEU A 109 -21.25 23.36 11.90
CA LEU A 109 -20.17 24.34 11.96
C LEU A 109 -19.96 25.01 10.60
N ASN A 110 -19.64 26.30 10.65
CA ASN A 110 -19.20 27.04 9.48
C ASN A 110 -17.69 26.77 9.19
N GLU A 111 -17.22 27.21 8.03
CA GLU A 111 -15.84 26.95 7.58
C GLU A 111 -14.78 27.55 8.52
N ALA A 112 -15.02 28.70 9.12
CA ALA A 112 -14.10 29.32 10.07
C ALA A 112 -13.94 28.45 11.34
N GLN A 113 -15.05 27.95 11.89
CA GLN A 113 -15.06 27.05 13.04
C GLN A 113 -14.41 25.70 12.72
N MET A 114 -14.68 25.13 11.53
CA MET A 114 -14.03 23.89 11.09
C MET A 114 -12.52 24.07 10.91
N ARG A 115 -12.07 25.23 10.43
CA ARG A 115 -10.64 25.54 10.29
C ARG A 115 -9.91 25.56 11.64
N GLU A 116 -10.55 26.03 12.69
CA GLU A 116 -9.99 26.01 14.06
C GLU A 116 -9.79 24.59 14.59
N LEU A 117 -10.66 23.65 14.18
CA LEU A 117 -10.57 22.24 14.59
C LEU A 117 -9.56 21.45 13.77
N ARG A 118 -9.52 21.68 12.44
CA ARG A 118 -8.61 20.95 11.52
C ARG A 118 -7.15 21.23 11.85
N GLY A 119 -6.36 20.18 11.98
CA GLY A 119 -4.93 20.24 12.30
C GLY A 119 -4.64 20.52 13.78
N HIS A 120 -5.55 21.15 14.53
CA HIS A 120 -5.38 21.46 15.96
C HIS A 120 -6.03 20.41 16.86
N ARG A 121 -7.35 20.19 16.72
CA ARG A 121 -8.12 19.24 17.55
C ARG A 121 -8.36 17.91 16.82
N ILE A 122 -8.45 17.95 15.49
CA ILE A 122 -8.65 16.81 14.61
C ILE A 122 -7.52 16.79 13.59
N GLY A 123 -6.62 15.81 13.70
CA GLY A 123 -5.57 15.53 12.72
C GLY A 123 -6.02 14.52 11.68
N MET A 124 -5.48 14.58 10.46
CA MET A 124 -5.73 13.58 9.42
C MET A 124 -4.46 13.16 8.70
N VAL A 125 -4.29 11.85 8.58
CA VAL A 125 -3.29 11.21 7.72
C VAL A 125 -4.02 10.69 6.48
N PHE A 126 -3.68 11.22 5.31
CA PHE A 126 -4.34 10.90 4.04
C PHE A 126 -3.79 9.61 3.42
N GLN A 127 -4.58 9.00 2.54
CA GLN A 127 -4.28 7.73 1.88
C GLN A 127 -2.97 7.77 1.05
N GLU A 128 -2.73 8.86 0.32
CA GLU A 128 -1.56 8.99 -0.57
C GLU A 128 -0.57 10.06 -0.09
N PRO A 129 0.60 9.69 0.45
CA PRO A 129 1.62 10.67 0.85
C PRO A 129 2.19 11.50 -0.29
N MET A 130 2.08 10.99 -1.53
CA MET A 130 2.59 11.67 -2.74
C MET A 130 1.75 12.89 -3.12
N THR A 131 0.45 12.84 -2.87
CA THR A 131 -0.51 13.90 -3.17
C THR A 131 -0.74 14.83 -1.97
N ALA A 132 -0.53 14.32 -0.75
CA ALA A 132 -0.71 15.08 0.48
C ALA A 132 0.41 16.10 0.75
N LEU A 133 1.65 15.80 0.34
CA LEU A 133 2.79 16.71 0.50
C LEU A 133 3.05 17.49 -0.80
N ASN A 134 3.23 18.81 -0.69
CA ASN A 134 3.57 19.65 -1.83
C ASN A 134 5.00 19.34 -2.34
N PRO A 135 5.18 18.81 -3.56
CA PRO A 135 6.47 18.34 -4.06
C PRO A 135 7.49 19.45 -4.27
N VAL A 136 7.07 20.72 -4.39
CA VAL A 136 7.94 21.88 -4.65
C VAL A 136 8.24 22.71 -3.40
N MET A 137 7.74 22.30 -2.22
CA MET A 137 8.03 22.90 -0.92
C MET A 137 8.91 21.98 -0.07
N ARG A 138 9.78 22.55 0.75
CA ARG A 138 10.59 21.79 1.71
C ARG A 138 9.70 21.24 2.84
N ILE A 139 10.13 20.14 3.44
CA ILE A 139 9.41 19.49 4.55
C ILE A 139 9.19 20.49 5.70
N GLY A 140 10.24 21.21 6.12
CA GLY A 140 10.13 22.16 7.24
C GLY A 140 9.18 23.33 6.97
N GLU A 141 9.11 23.80 5.73
CA GLU A 141 8.17 24.85 5.33
C GLU A 141 6.72 24.39 5.46
N GLN A 142 6.40 23.19 4.98
CA GLN A 142 5.05 22.60 5.07
C GLN A 142 4.61 22.33 6.51
N LEU A 143 5.53 21.85 7.36
CA LEU A 143 5.23 21.66 8.77
C LEU A 143 5.07 22.99 9.51
N ALA A 144 5.81 24.02 9.12
CA ALA A 144 5.68 25.34 9.71
C ALA A 144 4.32 26.00 9.43
N GLU A 145 3.71 25.76 8.27
CA GLU A 145 2.37 26.24 7.91
C GLU A 145 1.30 25.80 8.91
N VAL A 146 1.43 24.59 9.48
CA VAL A 146 0.48 24.11 10.51
C VAL A 146 0.52 24.99 11.76
N PHE A 147 1.73 25.39 12.19
CA PHE A 147 1.86 26.34 13.32
C PHE A 147 1.34 27.72 12.94
N ASP A 148 1.64 28.20 11.73
CA ASP A 148 1.20 29.52 11.28
C ASP A 148 -0.32 29.65 11.18
N ALA A 149 -1.01 28.55 10.90
CA ALA A 149 -2.47 28.53 10.85
C ALA A 149 -3.14 28.66 12.24
N HIS A 150 -2.47 28.22 13.32
CA HIS A 150 -3.11 28.08 14.64
C HIS A 150 -2.39 28.81 15.77
N LEU A 151 -1.06 29.03 15.66
CA LEU A 151 -0.23 29.55 16.73
C LEU A 151 0.67 30.69 16.24
N ARG A 152 0.95 31.64 17.13
CA ARG A 152 1.91 32.71 16.86
C ARG A 152 3.25 32.36 17.50
N LEU A 153 4.08 31.58 16.79
CA LEU A 153 5.39 31.13 17.26
C LEU A 153 6.52 31.81 16.49
N GLY A 154 7.63 32.06 17.18
CA GLY A 154 8.88 32.51 16.55
C GLY A 154 9.53 31.44 15.67
N ALA A 155 10.34 31.84 14.68
CA ALA A 155 10.97 30.90 13.74
C ALA A 155 11.84 29.83 14.42
N ALA A 156 12.59 30.20 15.46
CA ALA A 156 13.44 29.29 16.22
C ALA A 156 12.61 28.21 16.97
N GLU A 157 11.51 28.62 17.58
CA GLU A 157 10.60 27.71 18.29
C GLU A 157 9.89 26.76 17.33
N LYS A 158 9.38 27.26 16.19
CA LYS A 158 8.81 26.41 15.15
C LYS A 158 9.79 25.34 14.70
N ARG A 159 11.05 25.76 14.37
CA ARG A 159 12.09 24.83 13.94
C ARG A 159 12.38 23.77 15.02
N SER A 160 12.47 24.16 16.28
CA SER A 160 12.69 23.22 17.40
C SER A 160 11.56 22.20 17.52
N ARG A 161 10.30 22.64 17.47
CA ARG A 161 9.13 21.74 17.55
C ARG A 161 9.02 20.81 16.35
N ILE A 162 9.33 21.30 15.14
CA ILE A 162 9.37 20.47 13.92
C ILE A 162 10.43 19.38 14.03
N LEU A 163 11.65 19.73 14.48
CA LEU A 163 12.72 18.75 14.66
C LEU A 163 12.35 17.69 15.68
N ALA A 164 11.71 18.06 16.78
CA ALA A 164 11.19 17.13 17.78
C ALA A 164 10.12 16.21 17.19
N ALA A 165 9.15 16.73 16.45
CA ALA A 165 8.11 15.93 15.81
C ALA A 165 8.66 14.94 14.77
N LEU A 166 9.65 15.35 13.98
CA LEU A 166 10.33 14.46 13.02
C LEU A 166 11.13 13.36 13.73
N ALA A 167 11.73 13.67 14.90
CA ALA A 167 12.41 12.68 15.73
C ALA A 167 11.41 11.70 16.38
N ASP A 168 10.27 12.20 16.88
CA ASP A 168 9.20 11.39 17.50
C ASP A 168 8.65 10.31 16.57
N VAL A 169 8.60 10.59 15.26
CA VAL A 169 8.19 9.59 14.26
C VAL A 169 9.34 8.71 13.77
N GLY A 170 10.52 8.77 14.43
CA GLY A 170 11.66 7.92 14.14
C GLY A 170 12.32 8.17 12.78
N LEU A 171 12.29 9.39 12.28
CA LEU A 171 13.03 9.77 11.08
C LEU A 171 14.52 9.97 11.41
N PRO A 172 15.44 9.39 10.61
CA PRO A 172 16.87 9.63 10.80
C PRO A 172 17.22 11.06 10.38
N ASP A 173 18.16 11.69 11.07
CA ASP A 173 18.70 12.99 10.76
C ASP A 173 17.65 14.09 10.48
N PRO A 174 16.74 14.40 11.44
CA PRO A 174 15.67 15.40 11.25
C PRO A 174 16.21 16.76 10.76
N ALA A 175 17.43 17.13 11.19
CA ALA A 175 18.09 18.38 10.81
C ALA A 175 18.43 18.48 9.31
N LEU A 176 18.67 17.36 8.63
CA LEU A 176 18.86 17.29 7.18
C LEU A 176 17.53 17.15 6.43
N LEU A 177 16.58 16.42 7.05
CA LEU A 177 15.27 16.18 6.43
C LEU A 177 14.39 17.43 6.36
N ILE A 178 14.47 18.32 7.34
CA ILE A 178 13.69 19.55 7.39
C ILE A 178 13.91 20.44 6.15
N ASP A 179 15.12 20.43 5.57
CA ASP A 179 15.49 21.19 4.38
C ASP A 179 15.35 20.39 3.07
N SER A 180 14.85 19.15 3.15
CA SER A 180 14.65 18.27 2.00
C SER A 180 13.28 18.46 1.36
N TYR A 181 13.16 18.06 0.09
CA TYR A 181 11.88 18.01 -0.64
C TYR A 181 11.26 16.61 -0.57
N PRO A 182 9.92 16.46 -0.63
CA PRO A 182 9.23 15.16 -0.54
C PRO A 182 9.73 14.11 -1.53
N PHE A 183 10.05 14.49 -2.77
CA PHE A 183 10.52 13.55 -3.81
C PHE A 183 11.88 12.90 -3.51
N ARG A 184 12.65 13.43 -2.54
CA ARG A 184 13.93 12.85 -2.11
C ARG A 184 13.76 11.78 -1.04
N LEU A 185 12.57 11.68 -0.44
CA LEU A 185 12.26 10.75 0.64
C LEU A 185 11.73 9.42 0.09
N SER A 186 11.96 8.33 0.81
CA SER A 186 11.29 7.05 0.56
C SER A 186 9.79 7.13 0.87
N GLY A 187 8.98 6.16 0.43
CA GLY A 187 7.56 6.07 0.75
C GLY A 187 7.31 6.11 2.26
N GLY A 188 8.00 5.25 3.02
CA GLY A 188 7.88 5.20 4.47
C GLY A 188 8.34 6.48 5.18
N GLN A 189 9.39 7.15 4.67
CA GLN A 189 9.80 8.46 5.21
C GLN A 189 8.75 9.54 4.98
N ARG A 190 8.16 9.60 3.78
CA ARG A 190 7.05 10.53 3.49
C ARG A 190 5.85 10.27 4.38
N GLN A 191 5.51 8.99 4.61
CA GLN A 191 4.44 8.60 5.51
C GLN A 191 4.70 9.08 6.94
N ARG A 192 5.91 8.89 7.46
CA ARG A 192 6.31 9.40 8.79
C ARG A 192 6.25 10.93 8.87
N VAL A 193 6.65 11.65 7.82
CA VAL A 193 6.50 13.11 7.74
C VAL A 193 5.04 13.52 7.80
N MET A 194 4.16 12.82 7.09
CA MET A 194 2.72 13.11 7.10
C MET A 194 2.09 12.83 8.48
N ILE A 195 2.51 11.74 9.15
CA ILE A 195 2.10 11.47 10.54
C ILE A 195 2.61 12.57 11.47
N ALA A 196 3.88 12.98 11.35
CA ALA A 196 4.43 14.09 12.13
C ALA A 196 3.62 15.38 11.92
N CYS A 197 3.27 15.70 10.67
CA CYS A 197 2.45 16.86 10.32
C CYS A 197 1.07 16.82 11.00
N ALA A 198 0.38 15.68 10.94
CA ALA A 198 -0.94 15.49 11.55
C ALA A 198 -0.90 15.54 13.09
N MET A 199 0.28 15.26 13.69
CA MET A 199 0.48 15.19 15.15
C MET A 199 1.13 16.45 15.76
N LEU A 200 1.51 17.46 14.95
CA LEU A 200 2.25 18.65 15.39
C LEU A 200 1.60 19.42 16.53
N LEU A 201 0.27 19.52 16.51
CA LEU A 201 -0.52 20.25 17.51
C LEU A 201 -1.22 19.33 18.52
N GLU A 202 -0.80 18.06 18.60
CA GLU A 202 -1.30 17.07 19.57
C GLU A 202 -2.83 16.92 19.54
N PRO A 203 -3.40 16.51 18.39
CA PRO A 203 -4.84 16.44 18.22
C PRO A 203 -5.48 15.44 19.19
N ARG A 204 -6.73 15.71 19.60
CA ARG A 204 -7.52 14.80 20.42
C ARG A 204 -8.10 13.61 19.63
N LEU A 205 -8.32 13.82 18.31
CA LEU A 205 -8.73 12.80 17.35
C LEU A 205 -7.74 12.77 16.19
N LEU A 206 -7.18 11.59 15.90
CA LEU A 206 -6.44 11.35 14.68
C LEU A 206 -7.24 10.44 13.75
N ILE A 207 -7.48 10.89 12.53
CA ILE A 207 -8.08 10.10 11.46
C ILE A 207 -6.94 9.61 10.56
N ALA A 208 -6.85 8.31 10.35
CA ALA A 208 -5.86 7.70 9.47
C ALA A 208 -6.59 6.94 8.35
N ASP A 209 -6.62 7.54 7.15
CA ASP A 209 -7.28 6.95 5.99
C ASP A 209 -6.26 6.14 5.17
N GLU A 210 -6.31 4.83 5.32
CA GLU A 210 -5.40 3.85 4.70
C GLU A 210 -3.91 4.22 4.80
N PRO A 211 -3.38 4.51 6.00
CA PRO A 211 -2.06 5.10 6.15
C PRO A 211 -0.90 4.15 5.83
N THR A 212 -1.17 2.88 5.59
CA THR A 212 -0.17 1.85 5.29
C THR A 212 -0.26 1.31 3.86
N THR A 213 -1.23 1.76 3.07
CA THR A 213 -1.38 1.37 1.66
C THR A 213 -0.13 1.75 0.87
N ALA A 214 0.32 0.86 -0.01
CA ALA A 214 1.56 0.98 -0.81
C ALA A 214 2.89 0.98 -0.02
N LEU A 215 2.87 0.58 1.26
CA LEU A 215 4.08 0.30 2.04
C LEU A 215 4.40 -1.20 2.01
N ASP A 216 5.69 -1.52 2.10
CA ASP A 216 6.10 -2.91 2.34
C ASP A 216 5.79 -3.34 3.78
N VAL A 217 5.69 -4.66 4.00
CA VAL A 217 5.23 -5.27 5.26
C VAL A 217 6.03 -4.79 6.47
N THR A 218 7.36 -4.64 6.33
CA THR A 218 8.23 -4.20 7.44
C THR A 218 8.01 -2.73 7.78
N THR A 219 7.87 -1.87 6.77
CA THR A 219 7.55 -0.45 6.95
C THR A 219 6.14 -0.29 7.52
N GLN A 220 5.17 -1.09 7.07
CA GLN A 220 3.80 -1.11 7.60
C GLN A 220 3.80 -1.45 9.10
N ALA A 221 4.46 -2.54 9.53
CA ALA A 221 4.56 -2.93 10.94
C ALA A 221 5.18 -1.81 11.80
N GLN A 222 6.22 -1.14 11.29
CA GLN A 222 6.84 0.00 11.98
C GLN A 222 5.91 1.21 12.12
N ILE A 223 5.09 1.50 11.10
CA ILE A 223 4.11 2.60 11.15
C ILE A 223 2.98 2.28 12.13
N LEU A 224 2.47 1.04 12.13
CA LEU A 224 1.42 0.61 13.07
C LEU A 224 1.91 0.71 14.52
N LYS A 225 3.12 0.20 14.79
CA LYS A 225 3.75 0.32 16.10
C LYS A 225 3.91 1.79 16.53
N LEU A 226 4.40 2.64 15.63
CA LEU A 226 4.55 4.08 15.89
C LEU A 226 3.20 4.73 16.23
N MET A 227 2.15 4.47 15.44
CA MET A 227 0.82 5.04 15.67
C MET A 227 0.24 4.58 17.01
N ARG A 228 0.40 3.31 17.38
CA ARG A 228 -0.02 2.77 18.67
C ARG A 228 0.74 3.42 19.83
N GLU A 229 2.06 3.57 19.72
CA GLU A 229 2.88 4.24 20.73
C GLU A 229 2.49 5.72 20.91
N LEU A 230 2.23 6.43 19.81
CA LEU A 230 1.77 7.82 19.84
C LEU A 230 0.38 7.93 20.46
N GLN A 231 -0.54 7.04 20.10
CA GLN A 231 -1.89 6.97 20.63
C GLN A 231 -1.88 6.75 22.15
N GLN A 232 -1.10 5.76 22.62
CA GLN A 232 -1.00 5.44 24.05
C GLN A 232 -0.34 6.57 24.86
N ARG A 233 0.76 7.14 24.37
CA ARG A 233 1.49 8.21 25.06
C ARG A 233 0.64 9.49 25.22
N ARG A 234 -0.24 9.78 24.27
CA ARG A 234 -1.02 11.03 24.24
C ARG A 234 -2.50 10.86 24.62
N GLY A 235 -2.95 9.63 24.83
CA GLY A 235 -4.34 9.32 25.16
C GLY A 235 -5.34 9.77 24.09
N MET A 236 -4.90 9.96 22.84
CA MET A 236 -5.77 10.42 21.74
C MET A 236 -6.69 9.31 21.24
N ALA A 237 -7.83 9.68 20.68
CA ALA A 237 -8.70 8.79 19.94
C ALA A 237 -8.15 8.57 18.52
N LEU A 238 -8.16 7.33 18.02
CA LEU A 238 -7.68 6.99 16.69
C LEU A 238 -8.79 6.35 15.86
N LEU A 239 -9.23 7.03 14.80
CA LEU A 239 -10.09 6.47 13.76
C LEU A 239 -9.21 5.97 12.62
N PHE A 240 -9.10 4.65 12.47
CA PHE A 240 -8.23 4.01 11.50
C PHE A 240 -9.04 3.34 10.38
N ILE A 241 -8.89 3.79 9.15
CA ILE A 241 -9.56 3.22 7.99
C ILE A 241 -8.59 2.31 7.25
N THR A 242 -9.01 1.09 6.98
CA THR A 242 -8.22 0.11 6.22
C THR A 242 -9.12 -0.93 5.56
N HIS A 243 -8.56 -1.64 4.59
CA HIS A 243 -9.16 -2.84 4.01
C HIS A 243 -8.41 -4.12 4.45
N ASP A 244 -7.29 -4.00 5.21
CA ASP A 244 -6.46 -5.13 5.66
C ASP A 244 -6.82 -5.53 7.10
N PHE A 245 -7.46 -6.70 7.25
CA PHE A 245 -7.83 -7.27 8.55
C PHE A 245 -6.60 -7.70 9.38
N GLY A 246 -5.46 -7.96 8.75
CA GLY A 246 -4.20 -8.17 9.47
C GLY A 246 -3.79 -6.91 10.24
N VAL A 247 -3.92 -5.74 9.61
CA VAL A 247 -3.70 -4.45 10.28
C VAL A 247 -4.67 -4.24 11.43
N VAL A 248 -5.95 -4.58 11.22
CA VAL A 248 -6.97 -4.48 12.27
C VAL A 248 -6.62 -5.30 13.50
N SER A 249 -6.14 -6.54 13.32
CA SER A 249 -5.76 -7.41 14.44
C SER A 249 -4.59 -6.87 15.28
N GLU A 250 -3.78 -5.98 14.72
CA GLU A 250 -2.63 -5.41 15.43
C GLU A 250 -2.96 -4.11 16.20
N ILE A 251 -3.92 -3.30 15.69
CA ILE A 251 -4.10 -1.94 16.22
C ILE A 251 -5.48 -1.69 16.82
N ALA A 252 -6.53 -2.44 16.43
CA ALA A 252 -7.90 -2.13 16.76
C ALA A 252 -8.32 -2.57 18.17
N ASP A 253 -9.02 -1.69 18.89
CA ASP A 253 -9.84 -2.04 20.07
C ASP A 253 -11.26 -2.41 19.63
N HIS A 254 -11.83 -1.63 18.69
CA HIS A 254 -13.15 -1.84 18.12
C HIS A 254 -13.10 -1.82 16.58
N VAL A 255 -14.03 -2.54 15.96
CA VAL A 255 -14.16 -2.64 14.51
C VAL A 255 -15.57 -2.29 14.07
N VAL A 256 -15.66 -1.54 12.98
CA VAL A 256 -16.90 -1.27 12.23
C VAL A 256 -16.69 -1.80 10.80
N VAL A 257 -17.49 -2.76 10.39
CA VAL A 257 -17.45 -3.33 9.04
C VAL A 257 -18.49 -2.67 8.16
N MET A 258 -18.05 -2.12 7.04
CA MET A 258 -18.92 -1.42 6.08
C MET A 258 -19.06 -2.19 4.78
N GLN A 259 -20.29 -2.33 4.31
CA GLN A 259 -20.63 -2.86 2.99
C GLN A 259 -21.59 -1.91 2.27
N THR A 260 -21.27 -1.51 1.04
CA THR A 260 -22.14 -0.69 0.17
C THR A 260 -22.79 0.53 0.86
N GLY A 261 -22.03 1.20 1.73
CA GLY A 261 -22.46 2.41 2.45
C GLY A 261 -23.11 2.15 3.82
N GLN A 262 -23.34 0.90 4.20
CA GLN A 262 -23.98 0.54 5.47
C GLN A 262 -22.99 -0.09 6.44
N VAL A 263 -23.19 0.14 7.73
CA VAL A 263 -22.51 -0.62 8.79
C VAL A 263 -23.25 -1.95 8.92
N VAL A 264 -22.56 -3.05 8.64
CA VAL A 264 -23.13 -4.42 8.67
C VAL A 264 -22.78 -5.19 9.94
N GLU A 265 -21.65 -4.84 10.55
CA GLU A 265 -21.20 -5.43 11.81
C GLU A 265 -20.35 -4.43 12.58
N ALA A 266 -20.48 -4.38 13.89
CA ALA A 266 -19.64 -3.56 14.78
C ALA A 266 -19.47 -4.24 16.13
N GLY A 267 -18.29 -4.09 16.75
CA GLY A 267 -18.00 -4.66 18.05
C GLY A 267 -16.53 -4.63 18.43
N PRO A 268 -16.17 -5.22 19.57
CA PRO A 268 -14.77 -5.41 19.97
C PRO A 268 -14.00 -6.17 18.88
N ALA A 269 -12.78 -5.72 18.58
CA ALA A 269 -11.95 -6.28 17.50
C ALA A 269 -11.80 -7.80 17.65
N ARG A 270 -11.51 -8.27 18.87
CA ARG A 270 -11.35 -9.71 19.14
C ARG A 270 -12.60 -10.52 18.75
N GLN A 271 -13.78 -10.00 19.06
CA GLN A 271 -15.04 -10.70 18.73
C GLN A 271 -15.30 -10.73 17.23
N VAL A 272 -15.20 -9.59 16.55
CA VAL A 272 -15.48 -9.47 15.11
C VAL A 272 -14.49 -10.30 14.28
N LEU A 273 -13.21 -10.38 14.72
CA LEU A 273 -12.18 -11.13 14.00
C LEU A 273 -12.27 -12.64 14.24
N SER A 274 -12.59 -13.10 15.47
CA SER A 274 -12.60 -14.53 15.80
C SER A 274 -13.96 -15.21 15.58
N GLN A 275 -15.06 -14.45 15.72
CA GLN A 275 -16.43 -14.94 15.64
C GLN A 275 -17.33 -13.97 14.87
N PRO A 276 -17.02 -13.71 13.59
CA PRO A 276 -17.83 -12.79 12.78
C PRO A 276 -19.26 -13.31 12.63
N SER A 277 -20.23 -12.44 12.93
CA SER A 277 -21.65 -12.79 12.87
C SER A 277 -22.25 -12.56 11.49
N HIS A 278 -21.78 -11.52 10.78
CA HIS A 278 -22.33 -11.15 9.47
C HIS A 278 -21.66 -11.96 8.33
N PRO A 279 -22.42 -12.54 7.36
CA PRO A 279 -21.86 -13.32 6.26
C PRO A 279 -20.81 -12.60 5.41
N TYR A 280 -20.95 -11.28 5.25
CA TYR A 280 -19.98 -10.45 4.54
C TYR A 280 -18.63 -10.40 5.28
N THR A 281 -18.64 -10.21 6.60
CA THR A 281 -17.43 -10.21 7.43
C THR A 281 -16.73 -11.57 7.36
N GLN A 282 -17.51 -12.66 7.46
CA GLN A 282 -17.00 -14.03 7.32
C GLN A 282 -16.31 -14.23 5.98
N LYS A 283 -16.94 -13.75 4.88
CA LYS A 283 -16.36 -13.82 3.54
C LYS A 283 -15.06 -13.03 3.42
N LEU A 284 -14.99 -11.82 4.01
CA LEU A 284 -13.77 -10.99 3.98
C LEU A 284 -12.62 -11.64 4.75
N ILE A 285 -12.90 -12.20 5.94
CA ILE A 285 -11.88 -12.86 6.76
C ILE A 285 -11.40 -14.16 6.09
N ALA A 286 -12.30 -14.93 5.50
CA ALA A 286 -11.96 -16.14 4.75
C ALA A 286 -11.15 -15.87 3.46
N ALA A 287 -11.22 -14.66 2.92
CA ALA A 287 -10.48 -14.24 1.74
C ALA A 287 -9.03 -13.80 2.03
N ILE A 288 -8.65 -13.70 3.30
CA ILE A 288 -7.29 -13.30 3.71
C ILE A 288 -6.33 -14.45 3.43
N PRO A 289 -5.25 -14.24 2.68
CA PRO A 289 -4.23 -15.26 2.45
C PRO A 289 -3.65 -15.75 3.79
N GLN A 290 -3.67 -17.08 3.99
CA GLN A 290 -3.14 -17.71 5.21
C GLN A 290 -1.63 -17.94 5.14
N GLY A 291 -1.06 -17.84 3.93
CA GLY A 291 0.37 -18.07 3.71
C GLY A 291 0.78 -19.54 3.80
N GLU A 292 -0.18 -20.46 3.72
CA GLU A 292 0.12 -21.89 3.71
C GLU A 292 0.77 -22.28 2.38
N PRO A 293 1.98 -22.88 2.43
CA PRO A 293 2.69 -23.26 1.21
C PRO A 293 1.92 -24.31 0.42
N VAL A 294 1.74 -24.04 -0.86
CA VAL A 294 1.17 -25.01 -1.80
C VAL A 294 2.17 -26.14 -2.02
N ILE A 295 1.83 -27.34 -1.56
CA ILE A 295 2.57 -28.56 -1.87
C ILE A 295 1.89 -29.21 -3.07
N ARG A 296 2.59 -29.28 -4.21
CA ARG A 296 2.08 -29.96 -5.40
C ARG A 296 2.69 -31.35 -5.51
N GLU A 297 1.84 -32.33 -5.70
CA GLU A 297 2.24 -33.70 -5.97
C GLU A 297 2.65 -33.82 -7.44
N GLY A 298 3.73 -34.53 -7.70
CA GLY A 298 4.27 -34.84 -9.03
C GLY A 298 5.68 -34.32 -9.27
N GLU A 299 6.40 -34.99 -10.16
CA GLU A 299 7.70 -34.52 -10.60
C GLU A 299 7.53 -33.28 -11.50
N PRO A 300 8.29 -32.19 -11.24
CA PRO A 300 8.24 -31.01 -12.10
C PRO A 300 8.72 -31.34 -13.51
N ASP A 301 8.07 -30.73 -14.51
CA ASP A 301 8.50 -30.83 -15.91
C ASP A 301 10.03 -30.55 -16.00
N PRO A 302 10.82 -31.42 -16.61
CA PRO A 302 12.28 -31.24 -16.71
C PRO A 302 12.68 -29.99 -17.53
N LEU A 303 11.76 -29.41 -18.29
CA LEU A 303 12.02 -28.27 -19.17
C LEU A 303 12.18 -26.97 -18.37
N HIS A 304 13.40 -26.44 -18.34
CA HIS A 304 13.66 -25.09 -17.86
C HIS A 304 13.15 -24.05 -18.88
N VAL A 305 12.11 -23.30 -18.50
CA VAL A 305 11.56 -22.23 -19.33
C VAL A 305 12.39 -20.96 -19.18
N LEU A 306 12.82 -20.65 -17.94
CA LEU A 306 13.63 -19.47 -17.63
C LEU A 306 14.82 -19.86 -16.75
N GLN A 307 16.00 -19.34 -17.11
CA GLN A 307 17.18 -19.36 -16.24
C GLN A 307 17.80 -17.97 -16.25
N VAL A 308 18.00 -17.41 -15.08
CA VAL A 308 18.70 -16.14 -14.87
C VAL A 308 20.03 -16.45 -14.21
N GLN A 309 21.14 -15.99 -14.83
CA GLN A 309 22.50 -16.29 -14.41
C GLN A 309 23.30 -15.00 -14.27
N ASP A 310 23.78 -14.72 -13.05
CA ASP A 310 24.66 -13.60 -12.69
C ASP A 310 24.15 -12.24 -13.18
N LEU A 311 22.83 -12.04 -13.17
CA LEU A 311 22.20 -10.83 -13.67
C LEU A 311 22.58 -9.62 -12.81
N CYS A 312 23.16 -8.59 -13.46
CA CYS A 312 23.47 -7.31 -12.84
C CYS A 312 22.77 -6.16 -13.56
N LYS A 313 22.11 -5.30 -12.75
CA LYS A 313 21.42 -4.09 -13.21
C LYS A 313 21.68 -2.91 -12.32
N THR A 314 22.17 -1.81 -12.91
CA THR A 314 22.44 -0.53 -12.22
C THR A 314 21.68 0.60 -12.89
N TYR A 315 21.05 1.44 -12.08
CA TYR A 315 20.47 2.71 -12.54
C TYR A 315 21.39 3.85 -12.13
N THR A 316 21.67 4.76 -13.05
CA THR A 316 22.44 5.98 -12.79
C THR A 316 21.50 7.18 -12.90
N SER A 317 21.37 7.95 -11.83
CA SER A 317 20.55 9.16 -11.82
C SER A 317 21.39 10.40 -11.53
N GLY A 318 21.19 11.47 -12.31
CA GLY A 318 21.69 12.82 -11.98
C GLY A 318 23.20 12.98 -12.11
N GLY A 319 23.80 12.66 -13.27
CA GLY A 319 25.15 13.07 -13.65
C GLY A 319 25.14 14.36 -14.46
N GLY A 320 25.77 15.45 -13.97
CA GLY A 320 26.11 16.63 -14.76
C GLY A 320 27.61 16.65 -15.03
N LEU A 321 28.07 17.60 -15.87
CA LEU A 321 29.47 17.70 -16.34
C LEU A 321 30.53 17.67 -15.21
N PHE A 322 30.12 17.96 -13.94
CA PHE A 322 30.98 18.03 -12.74
C PHE A 322 30.46 17.26 -11.51
N ARG A 323 29.38 16.43 -11.64
CA ARG A 323 28.87 15.62 -10.53
C ARG A 323 28.73 14.16 -10.96
N LYS A 324 29.37 13.24 -10.23
CA LYS A 324 29.10 11.81 -10.36
C LYS A 324 27.62 11.55 -10.01
N GLY A 325 26.88 10.98 -10.95
CA GLY A 325 25.50 10.57 -10.71
C GLY A 325 25.43 9.52 -9.60
N ARG A 326 24.34 9.51 -8.84
CA ARG A 326 24.08 8.47 -7.86
C ARG A 326 23.80 7.15 -8.59
N GLN A 327 24.60 6.14 -8.31
CA GLN A 327 24.41 4.79 -8.83
C GLN A 327 23.63 3.96 -7.81
N VAL A 328 22.57 3.29 -8.28
CA VAL A 328 21.77 2.35 -7.50
C VAL A 328 21.81 1.01 -8.21
N SER A 329 22.45 0.04 -7.58
CA SER A 329 22.49 -1.33 -8.12
C SER A 329 21.19 -2.04 -7.75
N ALA A 330 20.33 -2.25 -8.75
CA ALA A 330 19.02 -2.87 -8.59
C ALA A 330 19.06 -4.40 -8.67
N ALA A 331 20.07 -4.98 -9.33
CA ALA A 331 20.36 -6.41 -9.31
C ALA A 331 21.88 -6.63 -9.27
N LYS A 332 22.32 -7.59 -8.45
CA LYS A 332 23.72 -7.95 -8.22
C LYS A 332 23.83 -9.47 -8.20
N ASN A 333 24.36 -10.04 -9.28
CA ASN A 333 24.57 -11.48 -9.43
C ASN A 333 23.31 -12.29 -9.07
N VAL A 334 22.17 -11.89 -9.62
CA VAL A 334 20.90 -12.57 -9.38
C VAL A 334 20.87 -13.88 -10.17
N ASN A 335 20.60 -14.97 -9.46
CA ASN A 335 20.52 -16.32 -9.99
C ASN A 335 19.23 -17.01 -9.55
N PHE A 336 18.49 -17.60 -10.49
CA PHE A 336 17.37 -18.51 -10.26
C PHE A 336 16.95 -19.20 -11.56
N GLU A 337 16.15 -20.24 -11.40
CA GLU A 337 15.58 -20.98 -12.53
C GLU A 337 14.09 -21.25 -12.32
N LEU A 338 13.39 -21.49 -13.41
CA LEU A 338 11.96 -21.73 -13.41
C LEU A 338 11.58 -22.76 -14.48
N ARG A 339 10.82 -23.78 -14.08
CA ARG A 339 10.36 -24.84 -14.97
C ARG A 339 8.95 -24.56 -15.46
N ARG A 340 8.53 -25.30 -16.48
CA ARG A 340 7.17 -25.21 -17.04
C ARG A 340 6.13 -25.56 -15.99
N GLY A 341 5.03 -24.80 -15.95
CA GLY A 341 3.93 -24.98 -15.01
C GLY A 341 4.25 -24.56 -13.57
N GLN A 342 5.49 -24.16 -13.26
CA GLN A 342 5.89 -23.68 -11.94
C GLN A 342 5.71 -22.17 -11.78
N THR A 343 5.54 -21.75 -10.54
CA THR A 343 5.54 -20.34 -10.12
C THR A 343 6.73 -20.07 -9.21
N LEU A 344 7.57 -19.10 -9.57
CA LEU A 344 8.63 -18.55 -8.72
C LEU A 344 8.16 -17.24 -8.10
N GLY A 345 8.11 -17.17 -6.78
CA GLY A 345 7.89 -15.95 -6.02
C GLY A 345 9.18 -15.13 -5.92
N LEU A 346 9.17 -13.91 -6.41
CA LEU A 346 10.25 -12.96 -6.18
C LEU A 346 9.78 -11.97 -5.11
N VAL A 347 10.27 -12.12 -3.86
CA VAL A 347 9.75 -11.42 -2.69
C VAL A 347 10.78 -10.52 -2.04
N GLY A 348 10.35 -9.52 -1.28
CA GLY A 348 11.22 -8.57 -0.55
C GLY A 348 10.60 -7.18 -0.45
N GLU A 349 11.25 -6.29 0.30
CA GLU A 349 10.80 -4.91 0.51
C GLU A 349 10.75 -4.08 -0.78
N SER A 350 10.05 -2.94 -0.74
CA SER A 350 10.06 -1.95 -1.82
C SER A 350 11.48 -1.46 -2.08
N GLY A 351 11.87 -1.38 -3.36
CA GLY A 351 13.24 -0.99 -3.75
C GLY A 351 14.30 -2.10 -3.63
N SER A 352 13.95 -3.36 -3.28
CA SER A 352 14.90 -4.48 -3.26
C SER A 352 15.38 -4.92 -4.65
N GLY A 353 14.72 -4.48 -5.74
CA GLY A 353 15.11 -4.74 -7.12
C GLY A 353 14.21 -5.71 -7.91
N LYS A 354 13.17 -6.26 -7.32
CA LYS A 354 12.23 -7.24 -7.91
C LYS A 354 11.69 -6.84 -9.28
N SER A 355 11.03 -5.67 -9.35
CA SER A 355 10.46 -5.17 -10.60
C SER A 355 11.53 -4.85 -11.65
N SER A 356 12.76 -4.50 -11.23
CA SER A 356 13.88 -4.30 -12.16
C SER A 356 14.31 -5.61 -12.81
N VAL A 357 14.38 -6.70 -12.03
CA VAL A 357 14.65 -8.05 -12.53
C VAL A 357 13.53 -8.48 -13.48
N GLY A 358 12.25 -8.30 -13.10
CA GLY A 358 11.11 -8.60 -13.97
C GLY A 358 11.18 -7.87 -15.31
N ARG A 359 11.48 -6.56 -15.30
CA ARG A 359 11.64 -5.76 -16.52
C ARG A 359 12.82 -6.20 -17.39
N CYS A 360 13.91 -6.68 -16.78
CA CYS A 360 15.03 -7.27 -17.54
C CYS A 360 14.60 -8.56 -18.23
N ILE A 361 13.84 -9.44 -17.56
CA ILE A 361 13.35 -10.71 -18.12
C ILE A 361 12.46 -10.47 -19.34
N VAL A 362 11.53 -9.52 -19.27
CA VAL A 362 10.65 -9.20 -20.41
C VAL A 362 11.29 -8.30 -21.47
N GLY A 363 12.54 -7.89 -21.26
CA GLY A 363 13.30 -7.04 -22.21
C GLY A 363 12.88 -5.57 -22.21
N LEU A 364 12.19 -5.09 -21.18
CA LEU A 364 11.81 -3.68 -21.00
C LEU A 364 12.94 -2.83 -20.39
N ALA A 365 13.91 -3.46 -19.72
CA ALA A 365 15.09 -2.79 -19.20
C ALA A 365 16.37 -3.51 -19.67
N PRO A 366 17.40 -2.78 -20.15
CA PRO A 366 18.70 -3.36 -20.41
C PRO A 366 19.40 -3.68 -19.08
N PHE A 367 20.33 -4.64 -19.11
CA PHE A 367 21.20 -5.01 -17.99
C PHE A 367 22.66 -5.01 -18.41
N GLU A 368 23.58 -4.87 -17.44
CA GLU A 368 25.00 -4.66 -17.71
C GLU A 368 25.76 -5.97 -17.92
N SER A 369 25.42 -7.01 -17.12
CA SER A 369 26.09 -8.33 -17.23
C SER A 369 25.17 -9.46 -16.79
N GLY A 370 25.56 -10.70 -17.08
CA GLY A 370 24.79 -11.90 -16.81
C GLY A 370 24.11 -12.46 -18.06
N ARG A 371 23.23 -13.43 -17.86
CA ARG A 371 22.50 -14.11 -18.94
C ARG A 371 21.05 -14.34 -18.51
N ILE A 372 20.13 -14.15 -19.46
CA ILE A 372 18.73 -14.57 -19.32
C ILE A 372 18.48 -15.58 -20.45
N LEU A 373 18.28 -16.84 -20.06
CA LEU A 373 18.02 -17.93 -21.00
C LEU A 373 16.53 -18.25 -20.99
N PHE A 374 15.90 -18.19 -22.15
CA PHE A 374 14.54 -18.65 -22.38
C PHE A 374 14.59 -19.93 -23.20
N LYS A 375 14.16 -21.05 -22.62
CA LYS A 375 14.28 -22.40 -23.22
C LYS A 375 15.71 -22.70 -23.70
N GLY A 376 16.69 -22.41 -22.86
CA GLY A 376 18.12 -22.62 -23.15
C GLY A 376 18.75 -21.60 -24.13
N ARG A 377 17.97 -20.67 -24.70
CA ARG A 377 18.46 -19.66 -25.65
C ARG A 377 18.65 -18.32 -24.96
N ASN A 378 19.86 -17.74 -25.06
CA ASN A 378 20.15 -16.45 -24.44
C ASN A 378 19.44 -15.31 -25.21
N LEU A 379 18.56 -14.61 -24.53
CA LEU A 379 17.76 -13.49 -25.08
C LEU A 379 18.64 -12.33 -25.62
N MET A 380 19.89 -12.22 -25.16
CA MET A 380 20.81 -11.17 -25.62
C MET A 380 21.58 -11.54 -26.90
N SER A 381 21.53 -12.79 -27.34
CA SER A 381 22.37 -13.29 -28.47
C SER A 381 21.92 -12.78 -29.85
N GLY A 382 20.86 -11.98 -29.97
CA GLY A 382 20.46 -11.38 -31.25
C GLY A 382 19.06 -10.76 -31.26
N ALA A 383 18.83 -9.84 -32.19
CA ALA A 383 17.55 -9.16 -32.36
C ALA A 383 16.42 -10.14 -32.76
N ALA A 384 16.72 -11.14 -33.58
CA ALA A 384 15.74 -12.15 -34.01
C ALA A 384 15.23 -13.02 -32.88
N LEU A 385 16.09 -13.47 -31.95
CA LEU A 385 15.69 -14.24 -30.77
C LEU A 385 14.84 -13.40 -29.80
N ARG A 386 15.19 -12.13 -29.60
CA ARG A 386 14.38 -11.20 -28.82
C ARG A 386 13.00 -11.00 -29.44
N GLN A 387 12.92 -10.90 -30.77
CA GLN A 387 11.65 -10.74 -31.48
C GLN A 387 10.76 -11.99 -31.32
N GLN A 388 11.32 -13.19 -31.41
CA GLN A 388 10.58 -14.44 -31.20
C GLN A 388 10.10 -14.59 -29.76
N ALA A 389 10.89 -14.16 -28.76
CA ALA A 389 10.54 -14.23 -27.35
C ALA A 389 9.45 -13.22 -26.95
N LYS A 390 9.33 -12.07 -27.63
CA LYS A 390 8.39 -10.98 -27.28
C LYS A 390 6.93 -11.42 -27.18
N GLY A 391 6.47 -12.38 -27.98
CA GLY A 391 5.12 -12.93 -27.87
C GLY A 391 4.98 -13.95 -26.74
N LYS A 392 6.05 -14.69 -26.45
CA LYS A 392 6.05 -15.82 -25.51
C LYS A 392 6.39 -15.44 -24.08
N ILE A 393 6.94 -14.27 -23.86
CA ILE A 393 7.19 -13.68 -22.53
C ILE A 393 6.32 -12.45 -22.39
N GLN A 394 5.39 -12.45 -21.45
CA GLN A 394 4.46 -11.36 -21.22
C GLN A 394 4.53 -10.86 -19.78
N MET A 395 4.08 -9.62 -19.57
CA MET A 395 4.06 -8.99 -18.25
C MET A 395 2.66 -8.47 -17.89
N VAL A 396 2.24 -8.77 -16.67
CA VAL A 396 1.12 -8.10 -16.00
C VAL A 396 1.72 -7.06 -15.08
N PHE A 397 1.35 -5.79 -15.27
CA PHE A 397 1.93 -4.66 -14.56
C PHE A 397 1.22 -4.39 -13.24
N GLN A 398 1.94 -3.76 -12.31
CA GLN A 398 1.45 -3.36 -10.99
C GLN A 398 0.28 -2.37 -11.08
N ASP A 399 0.36 -1.37 -11.96
CA ASP A 399 -0.69 -0.37 -12.15
C ASP A 399 -1.57 -0.73 -13.36
N PRO A 400 -2.81 -1.18 -13.12
CA PRO A 400 -3.73 -1.49 -14.19
C PRO A 400 -4.21 -0.26 -14.96
N TYR A 401 -4.17 0.94 -14.35
CA TYR A 401 -4.54 2.20 -15.03
C TYR A 401 -3.49 2.61 -16.05
N ALA A 402 -2.22 2.64 -15.65
CA ALA A 402 -1.13 2.99 -16.56
C ALA A 402 -0.90 1.94 -17.65
N SER A 403 -1.36 0.71 -17.44
CA SER A 403 -1.18 -0.38 -18.39
C SER A 403 -2.13 -0.34 -19.61
N LEU A 404 -3.26 0.34 -19.52
CA LEU A 404 -4.29 0.40 -20.57
C LEU A 404 -4.41 1.82 -21.13
N ASN A 405 -4.47 1.96 -22.47
CA ASN A 405 -4.72 3.26 -23.09
C ASN A 405 -6.19 3.69 -22.85
N PRO A 406 -6.45 4.80 -22.12
CA PRO A 406 -7.80 5.21 -21.77
C PRO A 406 -8.68 5.62 -22.98
N ARG A 407 -8.06 5.84 -24.15
CA ARG A 407 -8.75 6.24 -25.39
C ARG A 407 -9.13 5.05 -26.27
N HIS A 408 -8.71 3.84 -25.93
CA HIS A 408 -9.01 2.64 -26.70
C HIS A 408 -10.02 1.77 -25.96
N ARG A 409 -10.96 1.17 -26.71
CA ARG A 409 -11.87 0.15 -26.19
C ARG A 409 -11.10 -1.14 -25.84
N ILE A 410 -11.66 -1.93 -24.96
CA ILE A 410 -11.00 -3.15 -24.44
C ILE A 410 -10.79 -4.20 -25.52
N GLY A 411 -11.79 -4.51 -26.35
CA GLY A 411 -11.65 -5.53 -27.41
C GLY A 411 -10.49 -5.26 -28.35
N PRO A 412 -10.44 -4.09 -29.02
CA PRO A 412 -9.28 -3.70 -29.83
C PRO A 412 -7.94 -3.71 -29.08
N THR A 413 -7.94 -3.35 -27.78
CA THR A 413 -6.72 -3.38 -26.95
C THR A 413 -6.18 -4.80 -26.76
N LEU A 414 -7.05 -5.78 -26.52
CA LEU A 414 -6.69 -7.19 -26.39
C LEU A 414 -6.23 -7.78 -27.73
N ALA A 415 -6.89 -7.43 -28.83
CA ALA A 415 -6.58 -7.95 -30.15
C ALA A 415 -5.31 -7.32 -30.79
N ALA A 416 -4.85 -6.16 -30.31
CA ALA A 416 -3.75 -5.41 -30.91
C ALA A 416 -2.43 -6.19 -30.97
N GLY A 417 -2.09 -6.92 -29.92
CA GLY A 417 -0.87 -7.74 -29.87
C GLY A 417 -0.86 -8.87 -30.90
N PRO A 418 -1.86 -9.76 -30.90
CA PRO A 418 -2.00 -10.82 -31.91
C PRO A 418 -2.02 -10.28 -33.36
N ILE A 419 -2.77 -9.20 -33.63
CA ILE A 419 -2.79 -8.57 -34.96
C ILE A 419 -1.39 -8.10 -35.38
N ALA A 420 -0.62 -7.50 -34.46
CA ALA A 420 0.74 -7.08 -34.74
C ALA A 420 1.70 -8.25 -35.01
N GLN A 421 1.33 -9.48 -34.61
CA GLN A 421 2.02 -10.72 -34.95
C GLN A 421 1.49 -11.41 -36.22
N GLY A 422 0.56 -10.81 -36.93
CA GLY A 422 0.01 -11.32 -38.18
C GLY A 422 -1.24 -12.19 -38.03
N VAL A 423 -1.84 -12.27 -36.84
CA VAL A 423 -3.13 -12.96 -36.66
C VAL A 423 -4.24 -12.15 -37.33
N PRO A 424 -5.12 -12.77 -38.12
CA PRO A 424 -6.27 -12.08 -38.71
C PRO A 424 -7.13 -11.41 -37.65
N ARG A 425 -7.66 -10.22 -37.99
CA ARG A 425 -8.38 -9.37 -37.03
C ARG A 425 -9.62 -10.02 -36.44
N ASP A 426 -10.36 -10.76 -37.24
CA ASP A 426 -11.57 -11.50 -36.83
C ASP A 426 -11.20 -12.61 -35.80
N VAL A 427 -10.12 -13.35 -36.05
CA VAL A 427 -9.60 -14.38 -35.14
C VAL A 427 -9.11 -13.75 -33.84
N ALA A 428 -8.36 -12.64 -33.92
CA ALA A 428 -7.86 -11.93 -32.74
C ALA A 428 -9.00 -11.35 -31.88
N MET A 429 -10.06 -10.85 -32.53
CA MET A 429 -11.24 -10.34 -31.81
C MET A 429 -12.06 -11.46 -31.17
N ALA A 430 -12.28 -12.58 -31.86
CA ALA A 430 -12.96 -13.75 -31.29
C ALA A 430 -12.23 -14.24 -30.03
N ARG A 431 -10.90 -14.36 -30.11
CA ARG A 431 -10.06 -14.70 -28.98
C ARG A 431 -10.14 -13.69 -27.84
N ALA A 432 -10.20 -12.38 -28.15
CA ALA A 432 -10.35 -11.34 -27.13
C ALA A 432 -11.66 -11.53 -26.33
N LEU A 433 -12.77 -11.90 -26.99
CA LEU A 433 -14.04 -12.21 -26.33
C LEU A 433 -13.96 -13.46 -25.44
N GLU A 434 -13.33 -14.53 -25.90
CA GLU A 434 -13.09 -15.74 -25.10
C GLU A 434 -12.26 -15.43 -23.82
N LEU A 435 -11.22 -14.60 -23.95
CA LEU A 435 -10.39 -14.21 -22.84
C LEU A 435 -11.14 -13.31 -21.84
N LEU A 436 -12.02 -12.43 -22.31
CA LEU A 436 -12.89 -11.66 -21.43
C LEU A 436 -13.80 -12.57 -20.60
N GLN A 437 -14.38 -13.58 -21.21
CA GLN A 437 -15.17 -14.59 -20.49
C GLN A 437 -14.33 -15.38 -19.48
N LEU A 438 -13.11 -15.78 -19.86
CA LEU A 438 -12.18 -16.50 -18.97
C LEU A 438 -11.86 -15.68 -17.72
N VAL A 439 -11.70 -14.36 -17.83
CA VAL A 439 -11.41 -13.47 -16.70
C VAL A 439 -12.69 -13.02 -15.96
N GLY A 440 -13.86 -13.60 -16.28
CA GLY A 440 -15.13 -13.32 -15.63
C GLY A 440 -15.76 -11.97 -16.03
N LEU A 441 -15.51 -11.52 -17.24
CA LEU A 441 -16.14 -10.34 -17.83
C LEU A 441 -17.01 -10.75 -19.03
N GLY A 442 -18.18 -10.13 -19.16
CA GLY A 442 -19.07 -10.40 -20.29
C GLY A 442 -18.53 -9.86 -21.61
N PRO A 443 -19.05 -10.33 -22.76
CA PRO A 443 -18.62 -9.91 -24.09
C PRO A 443 -18.82 -8.41 -24.33
N GLU A 444 -19.80 -7.78 -23.68
CA GLU A 444 -20.07 -6.34 -23.72
C GLU A 444 -18.90 -5.48 -23.22
N ALA A 445 -18.02 -6.07 -22.40
CA ALA A 445 -16.81 -5.42 -21.93
C ALA A 445 -15.86 -5.03 -23.07
N ALA A 446 -15.93 -5.71 -24.22
CA ALA A 446 -15.07 -5.41 -25.39
C ALA A 446 -15.28 -4.01 -25.95
N ASP A 447 -16.52 -3.49 -25.86
CA ASP A 447 -16.91 -2.19 -26.41
C ASP A 447 -16.74 -1.02 -25.44
N ARG A 448 -16.43 -1.30 -24.19
CA ARG A 448 -16.25 -0.30 -23.13
C ARG A 448 -14.82 0.21 -23.07
N PHE A 449 -14.65 1.38 -22.43
CA PHE A 449 -13.34 2.01 -22.19
C PHE A 449 -12.78 1.64 -20.80
N PRO A 450 -11.44 1.68 -20.60
CA PRO A 450 -10.81 1.34 -19.32
C PRO A 450 -11.38 2.08 -18.10
N HIS A 451 -11.76 3.36 -18.25
CA HIS A 451 -12.28 4.16 -17.14
C HIS A 451 -13.66 3.72 -16.63
N GLU A 452 -14.38 2.90 -17.39
CA GLU A 452 -15.69 2.36 -17.00
C GLU A 452 -15.61 1.09 -16.16
N PHE A 453 -14.39 0.63 -15.80
CA PHE A 453 -14.15 -0.58 -15.02
C PHE A 453 -13.53 -0.27 -13.65
N SER A 454 -13.83 -1.11 -12.64
CA SER A 454 -13.16 -1.07 -11.35
C SER A 454 -11.68 -1.47 -11.45
N GLY A 455 -10.88 -1.19 -10.40
CA GLY A 455 -9.46 -1.58 -10.35
C GLY A 455 -9.25 -3.08 -10.59
N GLY A 456 -10.03 -3.93 -9.90
CA GLY A 456 -9.96 -5.39 -10.07
C GLY A 456 -10.39 -5.87 -11.45
N GLN A 457 -11.40 -5.25 -12.05
CA GLN A 457 -11.81 -5.57 -13.44
C GLN A 457 -10.71 -5.17 -14.43
N ARG A 458 -10.06 -4.02 -14.27
CA ARG A 458 -8.91 -3.61 -15.10
C ARG A 458 -7.73 -4.56 -14.95
N GLN A 459 -7.47 -5.05 -13.74
CA GLN A 459 -6.41 -6.04 -13.50
C GLN A 459 -6.71 -7.33 -14.27
N ARG A 460 -7.95 -7.83 -14.25
CA ARG A 460 -8.37 -8.99 -15.04
C ARG A 460 -8.24 -8.75 -16.55
N ILE A 461 -8.54 -7.55 -17.03
CA ILE A 461 -8.31 -7.15 -18.43
C ILE A 461 -6.82 -7.16 -18.75
N GLY A 462 -5.96 -6.70 -17.83
CA GLY A 462 -4.50 -6.77 -17.96
C GLY A 462 -3.97 -8.20 -18.10
N ILE A 463 -4.55 -9.14 -17.32
CA ILE A 463 -4.26 -10.59 -17.43
C ILE A 463 -4.72 -11.10 -18.80
N ALA A 464 -5.96 -10.81 -19.22
CA ALA A 464 -6.49 -11.21 -20.52
C ALA A 464 -5.60 -10.70 -21.67
N ARG A 465 -5.11 -9.46 -21.60
CA ARG A 465 -4.18 -8.88 -22.58
C ARG A 465 -2.88 -9.66 -22.68
N ALA A 466 -2.29 -10.02 -21.54
CA ALA A 466 -1.07 -10.83 -21.53
C ALA A 466 -1.32 -12.23 -22.14
N LEU A 467 -2.44 -12.86 -21.82
CA LEU A 467 -2.83 -14.18 -22.34
C LEU A 467 -3.18 -14.16 -23.83
N ALA A 468 -3.61 -13.02 -24.38
CA ALA A 468 -3.91 -12.89 -25.82
C ALA A 468 -2.71 -13.26 -26.71
N MET A 469 -1.51 -13.10 -26.20
CA MET A 469 -0.24 -13.42 -26.89
C MET A 469 0.18 -14.90 -26.80
N GLU A 470 -0.58 -15.76 -26.12
CA GLU A 470 -0.22 -17.16 -25.83
C GLU A 470 1.18 -17.30 -25.22
N PRO A 471 1.42 -16.67 -24.08
CA PRO A 471 2.72 -16.70 -23.46
C PRO A 471 3.07 -18.11 -22.95
N GLU A 472 4.36 -18.39 -22.83
CA GLU A 472 4.89 -19.54 -22.11
C GLU A 472 5.50 -19.14 -20.76
N LEU A 473 5.86 -17.85 -20.64
CA LEU A 473 6.33 -17.23 -19.41
C LEU A 473 5.53 -15.96 -19.13
N LEU A 474 4.98 -15.87 -17.91
CA LEU A 474 4.27 -14.70 -17.43
C LEU A 474 5.04 -14.08 -16.25
N VAL A 475 5.35 -12.80 -16.33
CA VAL A 475 5.90 -12.03 -15.22
C VAL A 475 4.76 -11.17 -14.65
N ALA A 476 4.36 -11.43 -13.43
CA ALA A 476 3.31 -10.67 -12.73
C ALA A 476 3.98 -9.76 -11.69
N ASP A 477 4.02 -8.45 -11.96
CA ASP A 477 4.68 -7.45 -11.10
C ASP A 477 3.66 -6.84 -10.15
N GLU A 478 3.65 -7.28 -8.90
CA GLU A 478 2.72 -6.87 -7.82
C GLU A 478 1.25 -6.81 -8.26
N PRO A 479 0.70 -7.90 -8.87
CA PRO A 479 -0.57 -7.84 -9.58
C PRO A 479 -1.79 -7.67 -8.68
N VAL A 480 -1.64 -7.71 -7.36
CA VAL A 480 -2.75 -7.62 -6.38
C VAL A 480 -2.54 -6.58 -5.29
N SER A 481 -1.43 -5.83 -5.32
CA SER A 481 -1.02 -4.91 -4.23
C SER A 481 -1.97 -3.72 -4.00
N ALA A 482 -2.77 -3.35 -5.00
CA ALA A 482 -3.70 -2.22 -4.92
C ALA A 482 -5.18 -2.67 -4.92
N LEU A 483 -5.45 -3.94 -4.59
CA LEU A 483 -6.78 -4.52 -4.62
C LEU A 483 -7.29 -4.84 -3.21
N ASP A 484 -8.59 -4.67 -3.00
CA ASP A 484 -9.25 -5.13 -1.78
C ASP A 484 -9.14 -6.64 -1.63
N VAL A 485 -9.16 -7.14 -0.38
CA VAL A 485 -8.92 -8.54 -0.03
C VAL A 485 -9.79 -9.52 -0.83
N SER A 486 -11.08 -9.22 -1.02
CA SER A 486 -11.97 -10.12 -1.77
C SER A 486 -11.66 -10.15 -3.27
N VAL A 487 -11.30 -9.01 -3.84
CA VAL A 487 -10.90 -8.90 -5.25
C VAL A 487 -9.53 -9.54 -5.46
N GLN A 488 -8.61 -9.34 -4.50
CA GLN A 488 -7.30 -10.00 -4.47
C GLN A 488 -7.44 -11.52 -4.53
N ALA A 489 -8.28 -12.12 -3.66
CA ALA A 489 -8.51 -13.57 -3.66
C ALA A 489 -9.03 -14.08 -5.01
N GLN A 490 -9.96 -13.34 -5.65
CA GLN A 490 -10.47 -13.69 -6.97
C GLN A 490 -9.41 -13.62 -8.07
N VAL A 491 -8.51 -12.62 -8.02
CA VAL A 491 -7.42 -12.47 -8.98
C VAL A 491 -6.36 -13.56 -8.78
N LEU A 492 -6.02 -13.91 -7.53
CA LEU A 492 -5.10 -15.00 -7.22
C LEU A 492 -5.64 -16.34 -7.73
N LYS A 493 -6.94 -16.62 -7.50
CA LYS A 493 -7.62 -17.80 -8.05
C LYS A 493 -7.54 -17.84 -9.58
N LEU A 494 -7.78 -16.70 -10.24
CA LEU A 494 -7.63 -16.59 -11.70
C LEU A 494 -6.20 -16.91 -12.17
N PHE A 495 -5.16 -16.41 -11.47
CA PHE A 495 -3.76 -16.76 -11.81
C PHE A 495 -3.50 -18.26 -11.66
N ALA A 496 -4.03 -18.91 -10.63
CA ALA A 496 -3.91 -20.37 -10.44
C ALA A 496 -4.58 -21.13 -11.58
N GLU A 497 -5.84 -20.78 -11.94
CA GLU A 497 -6.59 -21.40 -13.03
C GLU A 497 -5.90 -21.23 -14.39
N VAL A 498 -5.42 -20.03 -14.69
CA VAL A 498 -4.70 -19.69 -15.93
C VAL A 498 -3.40 -20.48 -16.03
N ARG A 499 -2.62 -20.53 -14.95
CA ARG A 499 -1.39 -21.32 -14.91
C ARG A 499 -1.63 -22.78 -15.20
N GLU A 500 -2.62 -23.40 -14.55
CA GLU A 500 -2.93 -24.82 -14.76
C GLU A 500 -3.45 -25.09 -16.18
N ARG A 501 -4.37 -24.26 -16.66
CA ARG A 501 -4.96 -24.43 -17.99
C ARG A 501 -3.96 -24.30 -19.13
N PHE A 502 -3.02 -23.36 -19.01
CA PHE A 502 -2.05 -23.08 -20.07
C PHE A 502 -0.65 -23.62 -19.78
N GLN A 503 -0.45 -24.30 -18.64
CA GLN A 503 0.84 -24.82 -18.18
C GLN A 503 1.94 -23.73 -18.21
N LEU A 504 1.59 -22.54 -17.72
CA LEU A 504 2.45 -21.37 -17.73
C LEU A 504 3.57 -21.46 -16.68
N ALA A 505 4.79 -21.14 -17.09
CA ALA A 505 5.81 -20.74 -16.15
C ALA A 505 5.52 -19.30 -15.67
N MET A 506 5.60 -19.03 -14.37
CA MET A 506 5.24 -17.72 -13.83
C MET A 506 6.31 -17.18 -12.87
N VAL A 507 6.77 -15.94 -13.08
CA VAL A 507 7.50 -15.17 -12.08
C VAL A 507 6.51 -14.22 -11.42
N PHE A 508 6.21 -14.48 -10.14
CA PHE A 508 5.24 -13.72 -9.37
C PHE A 508 5.97 -12.80 -8.38
N ILE A 509 5.96 -11.51 -8.66
CA ILE A 509 6.61 -10.49 -7.82
C ILE A 509 5.61 -9.97 -6.82
N THR A 510 5.95 -10.05 -5.54
CA THR A 510 5.11 -9.52 -4.44
C THR A 510 5.97 -9.11 -3.25
N HIS A 511 5.42 -8.27 -2.39
CA HIS A 511 5.99 -7.98 -1.07
C HIS A 511 5.25 -8.74 0.05
N ASP A 512 4.12 -9.37 -0.24
CA ASP A 512 3.34 -10.18 0.72
C ASP A 512 3.72 -11.66 0.64
N LEU A 513 4.39 -12.14 1.70
CA LEU A 513 4.80 -13.54 1.81
C LEU A 513 3.63 -14.51 1.97
N ARG A 514 2.46 -14.06 2.47
CA ARG A 514 1.25 -14.89 2.54
C ARG A 514 0.78 -15.25 1.13
N VAL A 515 0.74 -14.23 0.25
CA VAL A 515 0.41 -14.42 -1.16
C VAL A 515 1.45 -15.31 -1.85
N ALA A 516 2.73 -15.11 -1.55
CA ALA A 516 3.79 -15.95 -2.12
C ALA A 516 3.67 -17.41 -1.67
N GLY A 517 3.29 -17.68 -0.41
CA GLY A 517 3.03 -19.03 0.10
C GLY A 517 1.94 -19.76 -0.70
N GLU A 518 0.81 -19.09 -0.93
CA GLU A 518 -0.34 -19.71 -1.63
C GLU A 518 -0.13 -19.88 -3.14
N MET A 519 0.74 -19.04 -3.75
CA MET A 519 0.87 -19.00 -5.21
C MET A 519 2.11 -19.70 -5.74
N CYS A 520 3.20 -19.75 -4.96
CA CYS A 520 4.53 -20.04 -5.48
C CYS A 520 5.04 -21.41 -5.04
N ASP A 521 5.67 -22.12 -5.96
CA ASP A 521 6.36 -23.39 -5.69
C ASP A 521 7.74 -23.14 -5.05
N HIS A 522 8.43 -22.09 -5.53
CA HIS A 522 9.72 -21.64 -5.01
C HIS A 522 9.66 -20.16 -4.69
N ILE A 523 10.47 -19.75 -3.73
CA ILE A 523 10.62 -18.33 -3.34
C ILE A 523 12.08 -17.93 -3.45
N ALA A 524 12.32 -16.78 -4.08
CA ALA A 524 13.59 -16.07 -4.08
C ALA A 524 13.40 -14.76 -3.30
N VAL A 525 14.04 -14.66 -2.14
CA VAL A 525 13.98 -13.46 -1.28
C VAL A 525 15.06 -12.48 -1.72
N MET A 526 14.64 -11.27 -2.09
CA MET A 526 15.54 -10.21 -2.54
C MET A 526 15.74 -9.13 -1.49
N GLN A 527 17.01 -8.79 -1.23
CA GLN A 527 17.41 -7.66 -0.40
C GLN A 527 18.52 -6.86 -1.10
N ARG A 528 18.33 -5.54 -1.24
CA ARG A 528 19.34 -4.61 -1.81
C ARG A 528 19.96 -5.09 -3.12
N GLY A 529 19.14 -5.64 -3.99
CA GLY A 529 19.55 -6.13 -5.32
C GLY A 529 20.12 -7.56 -5.35
N GLN A 530 20.18 -8.27 -4.24
CA GLN A 530 20.70 -9.64 -4.16
C GLN A 530 19.60 -10.61 -3.76
N VAL A 531 19.66 -11.84 -4.28
CA VAL A 531 18.89 -12.97 -3.75
C VAL A 531 19.62 -13.48 -2.52
N VAL A 532 19.03 -13.31 -1.34
CA VAL A 532 19.63 -13.69 -0.05
C VAL A 532 19.19 -15.07 0.41
N GLU A 533 18.05 -15.54 -0.06
CA GLU A 533 17.55 -16.88 0.19
C GLU A 533 16.74 -17.37 -1.02
N TYR A 534 16.87 -18.66 -1.38
CA TYR A 534 16.17 -19.28 -2.49
C TYR A 534 15.90 -20.75 -2.18
N GLY A 535 14.66 -21.20 -2.38
CA GLY A 535 14.29 -22.58 -2.14
C GLY A 535 12.79 -22.84 -2.36
N PRO A 536 12.32 -24.07 -2.10
CA PRO A 536 10.91 -24.41 -2.04
C PRO A 536 10.17 -23.48 -1.07
N SER A 537 8.95 -23.04 -1.44
CA SER A 537 8.19 -22.08 -0.63
C SER A 537 7.95 -22.58 0.80
N ALA A 538 7.69 -23.89 0.97
CA ALA A 538 7.50 -24.51 2.28
C ALA A 538 8.75 -24.41 3.18
N GLU A 539 9.95 -24.55 2.62
CA GLU A 539 11.20 -24.45 3.37
C GLU A 539 11.50 -23.01 3.76
N VAL A 540 11.43 -22.09 2.79
CA VAL A 540 11.72 -20.66 3.01
C VAL A 540 10.76 -20.05 4.04
N LEU A 541 9.47 -20.44 4.04
CA LEU A 541 8.47 -19.88 4.95
C LEU A 541 8.47 -20.53 6.33
N ARG A 542 8.73 -21.86 6.43
CA ARG A 542 8.69 -22.57 7.71
C ARG A 542 10.02 -22.62 8.44
N ASN A 543 11.13 -22.62 7.70
CA ASN A 543 12.48 -22.73 8.23
C ASN A 543 13.46 -21.75 7.57
N PRO A 544 13.20 -20.43 7.64
CA PRO A 544 14.03 -19.42 7.00
C PRO A 544 15.45 -19.44 7.54
N GLN A 545 16.44 -19.51 6.65
CA GLN A 545 17.86 -19.57 7.02
C GLN A 545 18.48 -18.18 7.15
N HIS A 546 17.99 -17.20 6.39
CA HIS A 546 18.53 -15.86 6.40
C HIS A 546 17.79 -14.94 7.37
N ASP A 547 18.52 -14.13 8.16
CA ASP A 547 17.94 -13.21 9.16
C ASP A 547 16.93 -12.21 8.57
N TYR A 548 17.16 -11.78 7.35
CA TYR A 548 16.23 -10.88 6.66
C TYR A 548 14.89 -11.56 6.36
N THR A 549 14.90 -12.81 5.92
CA THR A 549 13.69 -13.60 5.67
C THR A 549 12.90 -13.81 6.97
N ARG A 550 13.59 -14.11 8.09
CA ARG A 550 12.94 -14.23 9.42
C ARG A 550 12.22 -12.94 9.79
N ARG A 551 12.89 -11.79 9.65
CA ARG A 551 12.26 -10.48 9.94
C ARG A 551 11.08 -10.15 9.03
N LEU A 552 11.13 -10.53 7.75
CA LEU A 552 10.00 -10.37 6.84
C LEU A 552 8.79 -11.21 7.28
N ILE A 553 9.03 -12.45 7.72
CA ILE A 553 7.97 -13.36 8.21
C ILE A 553 7.41 -12.87 9.55
N GLU A 554 8.25 -12.42 10.46
CA GLU A 554 7.85 -11.84 11.75
C GLU A 554 7.03 -10.56 11.60
N ALA A 555 7.27 -9.78 10.54
CA ALA A 555 6.54 -8.55 10.26
C ALA A 555 5.15 -8.77 9.64
N ILE A 556 4.78 -10.02 9.31
CA ILE A 556 3.45 -10.34 8.75
C ILE A 556 2.40 -10.26 9.86
N PRO A 557 1.36 -9.42 9.73
CA PRO A 557 0.26 -9.37 10.68
C PRO A 557 -0.46 -10.71 10.81
N ARG A 558 -0.65 -11.21 12.03
CA ARG A 558 -1.34 -12.48 12.31
C ARG A 558 -2.74 -12.21 12.84
N LEU A 559 -3.77 -12.83 12.27
CA LEU A 559 -5.15 -12.72 12.77
C LEU A 559 -5.34 -13.15 14.24
N ASN A 560 -4.42 -13.98 14.77
CA ASN A 560 -4.50 -14.57 16.11
C ASN A 560 -3.60 -13.88 17.15
N ALA A 561 -3.10 -12.66 16.90
CA ALA A 561 -2.17 -11.96 17.79
C ALA A 561 -2.71 -11.64 19.22
N HIS A 562 -4.00 -11.91 19.47
CA HIS A 562 -4.66 -11.67 20.78
C HIS A 562 -4.99 -12.97 21.54
N GLN A 563 -4.35 -14.10 21.24
CA GLN A 563 -4.58 -15.36 21.95
C GLN A 563 -3.64 -15.61 23.13
N ASP A 564 -2.67 -14.70 23.40
CA ASP A 564 -1.75 -14.77 24.56
C ASP A 564 -2.09 -13.72 25.62
#